data_561247332ad6ab7b687d49f9b78ff8cb
#
_entry.id   561247332ad6ab7b687d49f9b78ff8cb
#
_cell.length_a   1.000
_cell.length_b   1.000
_cell.length_c   1.000
_cell.angle_alpha   90.00
_cell.angle_beta   90.00
_cell.angle_gamma   90.00
#
_symmetry.space_group_name_H-M   'P 1'
#
loop_
_entity.id
_entity.type
_entity.pdbx_description
1 polymer ?
#
loop_
_entity_poly.entity_id
_entity_poly.type
_entity_poly.pdbx_seq_one_letter_code
_entity_poly.pdbx_strand_id
1 'polypeptide(L)'
;MATYNGDKYLREQVDSLLAQSYATLEFIFVDDASSDSSLAILKAYAAKDSRIQLIENSVNQGLIATFEIGIRAAKGEMIALSDQDDVWLPEKIGLLAAAIGPYSLIYANSALSNASGEVTGKYSDRNHLCDYPNALNYVFGTKAMGHAMLFKREIIDLALPFAEFVGHDYILGFAAASLNGVRYFPQTLVNYRQHNWNTVGADLSKGKKNYTTRKERNARIVKRLELIASRCPAGSEREILKKLARNFASTSLMSRTSRFLTVAKHHRAMLAYKGKSDLGSFLYSFKLLISIF
;
A
#
# COMPACT_ATOMS: atom_id res chain seq x y z
N MET A 1 11.84 1.81 7.40
CA MET A 1 11.89 0.37 7.04
C MET A 1 11.42 -0.44 8.24
N ALA A 2 10.49 -1.37 8.03
CA ALA A 2 10.09 -2.35 9.03
C ALA A 2 10.93 -3.63 8.83
N THR A 3 11.42 -4.22 9.92
CA THR A 3 12.31 -5.39 9.87
C THR A 3 11.87 -6.44 10.90
N TYR A 4 11.77 -7.69 10.45
CA TYR A 4 11.56 -8.86 11.30
C TYR A 4 12.15 -10.11 10.64
N ASN A 5 13.18 -10.71 11.24
CA ASN A 5 13.86 -11.92 10.76
C ASN A 5 14.21 -11.84 9.26
N GLY A 6 14.92 -10.78 8.87
CA GLY A 6 15.23 -10.45 7.48
C GLY A 6 16.71 -10.54 7.13
N ASP A 7 17.56 -11.10 7.97
CA ASP A 7 19.04 -11.04 7.88
C ASP A 7 19.60 -11.45 6.51
N LYS A 8 18.90 -12.33 5.80
CA LYS A 8 19.30 -12.84 4.50
C LYS A 8 19.41 -11.77 3.41
N TYR A 9 18.50 -10.76 3.41
CA TYR A 9 18.42 -9.76 2.34
C TYR A 9 18.68 -8.34 2.86
N LEU A 10 18.67 -8.17 4.18
CA LEU A 10 18.68 -6.89 4.86
C LEU A 10 19.87 -6.00 4.48
N ARG A 11 21.10 -6.59 4.32
CA ARG A 11 22.29 -5.83 3.95
C ARG A 11 22.13 -5.19 2.58
N GLU A 12 21.69 -5.95 1.58
CA GLU A 12 21.50 -5.46 0.23
C GLU A 12 20.45 -4.34 0.18
N GLN A 13 19.35 -4.50 0.93
CA GLN A 13 18.33 -3.46 1.04
C GLN A 13 18.89 -2.20 1.71
N VAL A 14 19.57 -2.30 2.86
CA VAL A 14 20.13 -1.14 3.56
C VAL A 14 21.16 -0.43 2.69
N ASP A 15 22.05 -1.16 2.03
CA ASP A 15 23.03 -0.58 1.10
C ASP A 15 22.37 0.21 -0.02
N SER A 16 21.26 -0.31 -0.58
CA SER A 16 20.48 0.38 -1.63
C SER A 16 19.80 1.66 -1.12
N LEU A 17 19.37 1.68 0.14
CA LEU A 17 18.80 2.88 0.77
C LEU A 17 19.88 3.94 0.99
N LEU A 18 21.05 3.55 1.51
CA LEU A 18 22.16 4.48 1.76
C LEU A 18 22.77 5.03 0.47
N ALA A 19 22.64 4.30 -0.64
CA ALA A 19 23.11 4.71 -1.97
C ALA A 19 22.15 5.66 -2.72
N GLN A 20 21.04 6.10 -2.09
CA GLN A 20 20.13 7.05 -2.74
C GLN A 20 20.84 8.38 -3.05
N SER A 21 20.64 8.89 -4.27
CA SER A 21 21.26 10.14 -4.74
C SER A 21 20.61 11.42 -4.19
N TYR A 22 19.46 11.31 -3.51
CA TYR A 22 18.79 12.45 -2.85
C TYR A 22 19.55 12.87 -1.60
N ALA A 23 19.93 14.14 -1.51
CA ALA A 23 20.93 14.60 -0.52
C ALA A 23 20.42 14.59 0.92
N THR A 24 19.16 14.96 1.16
CA THR A 24 18.62 15.14 2.52
C THR A 24 17.70 13.98 2.89
N LEU A 25 18.25 12.98 3.57
CA LEU A 25 17.54 11.79 4.00
C LEU A 25 17.79 11.49 5.47
N GLU A 26 16.76 11.02 6.15
CA GLU A 26 16.85 10.27 7.40
C GLU A 26 16.36 8.84 7.15
N PHE A 27 16.91 7.88 7.87
CA PHE A 27 16.53 6.48 7.76
C PHE A 27 16.01 5.99 9.10
N ILE A 28 14.72 5.68 9.17
CA ILE A 28 14.10 5.12 10.37
C ILE A 28 13.98 3.60 10.15
N PHE A 29 14.76 2.84 10.89
CA PHE A 29 14.69 1.38 10.89
C PHE A 29 14.03 0.92 12.18
N VAL A 30 13.00 0.11 12.06
CA VAL A 30 12.27 -0.45 13.21
C VAL A 30 12.42 -1.97 13.17
N ASP A 31 13.15 -2.50 14.15
CA ASP A 31 13.28 -3.96 14.35
C ASP A 31 12.14 -4.45 15.25
N ASP A 32 11.37 -5.38 14.74
CA ASP A 32 10.15 -5.90 15.41
C ASP A 32 10.46 -7.15 16.27
N ALA A 33 11.48 -7.04 17.13
CA ALA A 33 11.96 -8.11 17.99
C ALA A 33 12.49 -9.33 17.19
N SER A 34 13.38 -9.09 16.22
CA SER A 34 14.00 -10.15 15.44
C SER A 34 14.82 -11.10 16.31
N SER A 35 14.76 -12.40 16.00
CA SER A 35 15.51 -13.47 16.67
C SER A 35 16.75 -13.95 15.89
N ASP A 36 16.88 -13.50 14.63
CA ASP A 36 18.02 -13.75 13.75
C ASP A 36 19.09 -12.64 13.87
N SER A 37 19.99 -12.54 12.89
CA SER A 37 21.06 -11.52 12.90
C SER A 37 20.57 -10.11 12.49
N SER A 38 19.29 -9.88 12.19
CA SER A 38 18.76 -8.60 11.68
C SER A 38 19.10 -7.42 12.56
N LEU A 39 18.81 -7.51 13.85
CA LEU A 39 19.11 -6.43 14.81
C LEU A 39 20.61 -6.10 14.89
N ALA A 40 21.47 -7.11 14.89
CA ALA A 40 22.93 -6.91 14.92
C ALA A 40 23.42 -6.22 13.63
N ILE A 41 22.84 -6.57 12.49
CA ILE A 41 23.12 -5.90 11.20
C ILE A 41 22.73 -4.43 11.28
N LEU A 42 21.50 -4.11 11.70
CA LEU A 42 21.01 -2.73 11.79
C LEU A 42 21.84 -1.88 12.76
N LYS A 43 22.24 -2.42 13.92
CA LYS A 43 23.15 -1.76 14.87
C LYS A 43 24.49 -1.41 14.25
N ALA A 44 25.05 -2.33 13.45
CA ALA A 44 26.32 -2.10 12.76
C ALA A 44 26.25 -0.98 11.71
N TYR A 45 25.11 -0.83 11.01
CA TYR A 45 24.89 0.29 10.10
C TYR A 45 24.64 1.60 10.84
N ALA A 46 23.81 1.60 11.88
CA ALA A 46 23.51 2.80 12.68
C ALA A 46 24.77 3.37 13.37
N ALA A 47 25.73 2.52 13.73
CA ALA A 47 27.02 2.98 14.29
C ALA A 47 27.91 3.69 13.26
N LYS A 48 27.67 3.52 11.94
CA LYS A 48 28.49 4.08 10.86
C LYS A 48 27.85 5.26 10.15
N ASP A 49 26.53 5.40 10.19
CA ASP A 49 25.81 6.46 9.49
C ASP A 49 24.83 7.16 10.45
N SER A 50 25.13 8.41 10.78
CA SER A 50 24.35 9.23 11.73
C SER A 50 22.94 9.60 11.22
N ARG A 51 22.63 9.37 9.95
CA ARG A 51 21.28 9.54 9.39
C ARG A 51 20.33 8.43 9.81
N ILE A 52 20.85 7.32 10.36
CA ILE A 52 20.06 6.16 10.77
C ILE A 52 19.58 6.33 12.20
N GLN A 53 18.28 6.28 12.39
CA GLN A 53 17.62 6.08 13.67
C GLN A 53 17.11 4.64 13.74
N LEU A 54 17.64 3.86 14.68
CA LEU A 54 17.17 2.49 14.96
C LEU A 54 16.20 2.51 16.14
N ILE A 55 15.04 1.87 15.95
CA ILE A 55 14.02 1.64 16.99
C ILE A 55 13.91 0.13 17.18
N GLU A 56 14.02 -0.33 18.42
CA GLU A 56 13.96 -1.74 18.79
C GLU A 56 12.65 -2.00 19.55
N ASN A 57 11.76 -2.81 18.99
CA ASN A 57 10.58 -3.27 19.71
C ASN A 57 10.99 -4.37 20.71
N SER A 58 10.47 -4.33 21.91
CA SER A 58 10.75 -5.35 22.94
C SER A 58 10.00 -6.67 22.68
N VAL A 59 8.92 -6.61 21.91
CA VAL A 59 8.10 -7.75 21.47
C VAL A 59 7.65 -7.54 20.04
N ASN A 60 7.39 -8.62 19.31
CA ASN A 60 6.86 -8.53 17.94
C ASN A 60 5.44 -7.94 17.98
N GLN A 61 5.26 -6.80 17.32
CA GLN A 61 3.98 -6.08 17.22
C GLN A 61 3.29 -6.28 15.87
N GLY A 62 3.99 -6.90 14.91
CA GLY A 62 3.53 -7.14 13.56
C GLY A 62 3.76 -5.98 12.60
N LEU A 63 3.75 -6.31 11.31
CA LEU A 63 4.16 -5.43 10.20
C LEU A 63 3.47 -4.05 10.25
N ILE A 64 2.15 -4.02 10.47
CA ILE A 64 1.34 -2.79 10.40
C ILE A 64 1.73 -1.82 11.52
N ALA A 65 1.85 -2.32 12.77
CA ALA A 65 2.27 -1.51 13.92
C ALA A 65 3.71 -1.03 13.77
N THR A 66 4.59 -1.88 13.24
CA THR A 66 6.00 -1.54 13.01
C THR A 66 6.16 -0.41 11.99
N PHE A 67 5.39 -0.42 10.89
CA PHE A 67 5.35 0.72 9.98
C PHE A 67 4.79 1.98 10.63
N GLU A 68 3.74 1.87 11.46
CA GLU A 68 3.19 3.03 12.17
C GLU A 68 4.22 3.68 13.09
N ILE A 69 4.98 2.88 13.86
CA ILE A 69 6.06 3.36 14.72
C ILE A 69 7.08 4.15 13.90
N GLY A 70 7.53 3.60 12.77
CA GLY A 70 8.50 4.27 11.89
C GLY A 70 7.97 5.56 11.28
N ILE A 71 6.71 5.59 10.82
CA ILE A 71 6.07 6.79 10.27
C ILE A 71 5.93 7.89 11.32
N ARG A 72 5.55 7.53 12.57
CA ARG A 72 5.45 8.51 13.67
C ARG A 72 6.79 9.10 14.09
N ALA A 73 7.85 8.31 13.99
CA ALA A 73 9.23 8.76 14.31
C ALA A 73 9.83 9.63 13.22
N ALA A 74 9.41 9.49 11.97
CA ALA A 74 9.92 10.25 10.83
C ALA A 74 9.64 11.75 10.98
N LYS A 75 10.60 12.61 10.56
CA LYS A 75 10.54 14.08 10.65
C LYS A 75 10.44 14.74 9.27
N GLY A 76 10.82 14.02 8.20
CA GLY A 76 10.82 14.54 6.83
C GLY A 76 9.46 15.01 6.36
N GLU A 77 9.39 15.97 5.45
CA GLU A 77 8.16 16.45 4.81
C GLU A 77 7.55 15.38 3.89
N MET A 78 8.40 14.52 3.34
CA MET A 78 8.01 13.37 2.54
C MET A 78 8.51 12.08 3.17
N ILE A 79 7.74 11.01 3.05
CA ILE A 79 8.03 9.71 3.64
C ILE A 79 7.92 8.63 2.56
N ALA A 80 8.93 7.74 2.52
CA ALA A 80 8.92 6.54 1.70
C ALA A 80 8.94 5.30 2.59
N LEU A 81 8.14 4.28 2.23
CA LEU A 81 8.15 3.01 2.92
C LEU A 81 9.15 2.05 2.26
N SER A 82 9.83 1.26 3.08
CA SER A 82 10.76 0.23 2.63
C SER A 82 10.46 -1.08 3.34
N ASP A 83 10.30 -2.14 2.55
CA ASP A 83 10.38 -3.50 3.03
C ASP A 83 11.86 -3.89 3.22
N GLN A 84 12.14 -5.00 3.90
CA GLN A 84 13.51 -5.38 4.30
C GLN A 84 14.28 -6.19 3.25
N ASP A 85 13.65 -6.54 2.12
CA ASP A 85 14.07 -7.60 1.20
C ASP A 85 14.09 -7.18 -0.28
N ASP A 86 13.83 -5.89 -0.55
CA ASP A 86 13.88 -5.30 -1.89
C ASP A 86 15.26 -4.70 -2.22
N VAL A 87 15.39 -4.07 -3.38
CA VAL A 87 16.53 -3.22 -3.74
C VAL A 87 16.03 -1.97 -4.45
N TRP A 88 16.38 -0.79 -3.94
CA TRP A 88 15.99 0.48 -4.56
C TRP A 88 17.03 0.95 -5.56
N LEU A 89 16.58 1.47 -6.71
CA LEU A 89 17.49 2.16 -7.62
C LEU A 89 17.93 3.51 -7.01
N PRO A 90 19.18 3.95 -7.24
CA PRO A 90 19.75 5.13 -6.58
C PRO A 90 18.95 6.42 -6.79
N GLU A 91 18.27 6.56 -7.92
CA GLU A 91 17.52 7.76 -8.29
C GLU A 91 16.09 7.80 -7.76
N LYS A 92 15.61 6.73 -7.08
CA LYS A 92 14.20 6.57 -6.72
C LYS A 92 13.63 7.79 -5.99
N ILE A 93 14.24 8.19 -4.88
CA ILE A 93 13.70 9.28 -4.07
C ILE A 93 13.76 10.60 -4.83
N GLY A 94 14.88 10.89 -5.50
CA GLY A 94 15.04 12.12 -6.29
C GLY A 94 14.00 12.27 -7.41
N LEU A 95 13.78 11.21 -8.17
CA LEU A 95 12.80 11.22 -9.27
C LEU A 95 11.36 11.35 -8.76
N LEU A 96 11.01 10.63 -7.70
CA LEU A 96 9.66 10.70 -7.13
C LEU A 96 9.41 12.06 -6.47
N ALA A 97 10.37 12.61 -5.73
CA ALA A 97 10.25 13.93 -5.11
C ALA A 97 10.08 15.05 -6.15
N ALA A 98 10.83 15.00 -7.26
CA ALA A 98 10.69 15.95 -8.36
C ALA A 98 9.35 15.82 -9.11
N ALA A 99 8.79 14.61 -9.17
CA ALA A 99 7.60 14.31 -9.97
C ALA A 99 6.28 14.37 -9.18
N ILE A 100 6.29 14.38 -7.84
CA ILE A 100 5.07 14.32 -7.02
C ILE A 100 4.13 15.53 -7.27
N GLY A 101 4.68 16.72 -7.49
CA GLY A 101 3.92 17.95 -7.78
C GLY A 101 2.82 18.24 -6.75
N PRO A 102 1.57 18.50 -7.19
CA PRO A 102 0.47 18.80 -6.28
C PRO A 102 -0.08 17.57 -5.56
N TYR A 103 0.23 16.35 -6.01
CA TYR A 103 -0.32 15.12 -5.45
C TYR A 103 0.19 14.87 -4.02
N SER A 104 -0.63 14.21 -3.21
CA SER A 104 -0.26 13.83 -1.83
C SER A 104 0.58 12.55 -1.76
N LEU A 105 0.53 11.70 -2.81
CA LEU A 105 1.32 10.49 -2.93
C LEU A 105 1.67 10.23 -4.39
N ILE A 106 2.87 9.70 -4.62
CA ILE A 106 3.33 9.19 -5.90
C ILE A 106 3.89 7.77 -5.71
N TYR A 107 3.68 6.88 -6.68
CA TYR A 107 4.24 5.54 -6.64
C TYR A 107 4.84 5.15 -8.00
N ALA A 108 5.94 4.41 -7.96
CA ALA A 108 6.64 3.91 -9.14
C ALA A 108 6.18 2.51 -9.55
N ASN A 109 6.65 2.07 -10.72
CA ASN A 109 6.63 0.66 -11.10
C ASN A 109 7.77 -0.09 -10.39
N SER A 110 7.64 -1.43 -10.29
CA SER A 110 8.67 -2.31 -9.74
C SER A 110 9.06 -3.38 -10.76
N ALA A 111 10.34 -3.72 -10.81
CA ALA A 111 10.78 -4.98 -11.40
C ALA A 111 10.46 -6.11 -10.43
N LEU A 112 10.01 -7.23 -10.94
CA LEU A 112 9.85 -8.46 -10.17
C LEU A 112 11.16 -9.23 -10.25
N SER A 113 11.74 -9.59 -9.11
CA SER A 113 12.96 -10.42 -9.07
C SER A 113 12.72 -11.69 -8.25
N ASN A 114 13.45 -12.74 -8.57
CA ASN A 114 13.42 -13.97 -7.80
C ASN A 114 14.30 -13.86 -6.52
N ALA A 115 14.36 -14.92 -5.73
CA ALA A 115 15.14 -14.94 -4.48
C ALA A 115 16.65 -14.70 -4.67
N SER A 116 17.20 -14.94 -5.87
CA SER A 116 18.61 -14.63 -6.21
C SER A 116 18.82 -13.21 -6.74
N GLY A 117 17.76 -12.41 -6.85
CA GLY A 117 17.82 -11.03 -7.35
C GLY A 117 17.70 -10.90 -8.89
N GLU A 118 17.55 -12.01 -9.62
CA GLU A 118 17.37 -11.99 -11.07
C GLU A 118 15.99 -11.44 -11.45
N VAL A 119 15.93 -10.45 -12.35
CA VAL A 119 14.69 -9.84 -12.79
C VAL A 119 13.92 -10.79 -13.70
N THR A 120 12.65 -11.05 -13.36
CA THR A 120 11.74 -11.98 -14.06
C THR A 120 10.62 -11.27 -14.82
N GLY A 121 10.48 -9.96 -14.67
CA GLY A 121 9.46 -9.14 -15.34
C GLY A 121 9.19 -7.84 -14.58
N LYS A 122 8.09 -7.18 -14.91
CA LYS A 122 7.65 -5.95 -14.23
C LYS A 122 6.29 -6.15 -13.57
N TYR A 123 6.03 -5.42 -12.49
CA TYR A 123 4.74 -5.45 -11.81
C TYR A 123 3.61 -4.98 -12.75
N SER A 124 3.90 -4.01 -13.63
CA SER A 124 2.97 -3.52 -14.67
C SER A 124 2.58 -4.57 -15.72
N ASP A 125 3.39 -5.63 -15.92
CA ASP A 125 3.06 -6.68 -16.91
C ASP A 125 1.82 -7.48 -16.50
N ARG A 126 1.53 -7.50 -15.21
CA ARG A 126 0.42 -8.25 -14.59
C ARG A 126 -0.66 -7.37 -13.98
N ASN A 127 -0.41 -6.06 -13.84
CA ASN A 127 -1.27 -5.14 -13.13
C ASN A 127 -1.45 -3.84 -13.91
N HIS A 128 -2.68 -3.33 -13.93
CA HIS A 128 -2.95 -2.00 -14.46
C HIS A 128 -2.58 -0.96 -13.41
N LEU A 129 -1.57 -0.16 -13.70
CA LEU A 129 -1.10 0.95 -12.87
C LEU A 129 -1.64 2.26 -13.43
N CYS A 130 -2.21 3.09 -12.57
CA CYS A 130 -2.86 4.34 -12.97
C CYS A 130 -2.89 5.34 -11.81
N ASP A 131 -3.24 6.59 -12.11
CA ASP A 131 -3.52 7.60 -11.10
C ASP A 131 -4.82 7.27 -10.33
N TYR A 132 -4.87 7.68 -9.07
CA TYR A 132 -6.06 7.58 -8.21
C TYR A 132 -6.41 8.98 -7.68
N PRO A 133 -7.19 9.77 -8.45
CA PRO A 133 -7.42 11.18 -8.15
C PRO A 133 -8.38 11.45 -6.99
N ASN A 134 -9.13 10.46 -6.52
CA ASN A 134 -10.13 10.66 -5.47
C ASN A 134 -10.37 9.41 -4.60
N ALA A 135 -11.04 9.57 -3.46
CA ALA A 135 -11.30 8.51 -2.49
C ALA A 135 -12.06 7.30 -3.07
N LEU A 136 -12.92 7.51 -4.06
CA LEU A 136 -13.72 6.43 -4.66
C LEU A 136 -12.85 5.42 -5.43
N ASN A 137 -11.63 5.79 -5.85
CA ASN A 137 -10.70 4.88 -6.49
C ASN A 137 -10.26 3.72 -5.56
N TYR A 138 -10.37 3.92 -4.24
CA TYR A 138 -9.95 2.92 -3.25
C TYR A 138 -11.07 2.00 -2.75
N VAL A 139 -12.32 2.17 -3.23
CA VAL A 139 -13.48 1.37 -2.76
C VAL A 139 -13.24 -0.14 -2.87
N PHE A 140 -12.74 -0.62 -4.01
CA PHE A 140 -12.57 -2.05 -4.26
C PHE A 140 -11.12 -2.52 -4.30
N GLY A 141 -10.14 -1.64 -4.35
CA GLY A 141 -8.72 -1.99 -4.34
C GLY A 141 -7.83 -1.00 -5.06
N THR A 142 -6.54 -1.20 -4.93
CA THR A 142 -5.46 -0.41 -5.53
C THR A 142 -4.38 -1.34 -6.07
N LYS A 143 -3.47 -0.79 -6.87
CA LYS A 143 -2.22 -1.41 -7.32
C LYS A 143 -0.97 -0.61 -6.92
N ALA A 144 -1.17 0.44 -6.15
CA ALA A 144 -0.07 1.17 -5.55
C ALA A 144 0.49 0.35 -4.38
N MET A 145 1.77 -0.04 -4.46
CA MET A 145 2.45 -0.88 -3.49
C MET A 145 3.29 -0.04 -2.53
N GLY A 146 3.29 -0.40 -1.25
CA GLY A 146 3.97 0.36 -0.19
C GLY A 146 5.44 0.63 -0.49
N HIS A 147 6.20 -0.40 -0.89
CA HIS A 147 7.63 -0.28 -1.20
C HIS A 147 7.95 0.67 -2.36
N ALA A 148 6.97 0.99 -3.20
CA ALA A 148 7.15 1.86 -4.36
C ALA A 148 6.68 3.30 -4.12
N MET A 149 6.14 3.63 -2.94
CA MET A 149 5.52 4.92 -2.62
C MET A 149 6.52 5.95 -2.09
N LEU A 150 6.21 7.23 -2.39
CA LEU A 150 6.65 8.42 -1.68
C LEU A 150 5.41 9.28 -1.41
N PHE A 151 5.20 9.74 -0.17
CA PHE A 151 4.02 10.54 0.18
C PHE A 151 4.38 11.72 1.06
N LYS A 152 3.57 12.78 0.97
CA LYS A 152 3.67 13.97 1.81
C LYS A 152 3.13 13.69 3.20
N ARG A 153 3.73 14.28 4.21
CA ARG A 153 3.36 14.15 5.62
C ARG A 153 1.89 14.51 5.90
N GLU A 154 1.31 15.38 5.11
CA GLU A 154 -0.09 15.84 5.25
C GLU A 154 -1.15 14.72 5.32
N ILE A 155 -0.82 13.52 4.80
CA ILE A 155 -1.77 12.40 4.81
C ILE A 155 -1.80 11.63 6.14
N ILE A 156 -0.81 11.86 7.03
CA ILE A 156 -0.62 11.05 8.25
C ILE A 156 -1.81 11.14 9.19
N ASP A 157 -2.33 12.35 9.43
CA ASP A 157 -3.44 12.56 10.36
C ASP A 157 -4.73 11.84 9.89
N LEU A 158 -4.86 11.67 8.57
CA LEU A 158 -5.99 10.95 7.98
C LEU A 158 -5.75 9.42 7.95
N ALA A 159 -4.49 9.00 7.83
CA ALA A 159 -4.11 7.60 7.70
C ALA A 159 -3.96 6.89 9.06
N LEU A 160 -3.50 7.57 10.09
CA LEU A 160 -3.20 6.95 11.40
C LEU A 160 -4.34 7.12 12.43
N PRO A 161 -4.43 6.23 13.42
CA PRO A 161 -3.67 4.97 13.56
C PRO A 161 -4.08 3.95 12.50
N PHE A 162 -3.18 3.03 12.14
CA PHE A 162 -3.54 1.95 11.22
C PHE A 162 -4.53 0.97 11.85
N ALA A 163 -5.40 0.40 11.01
CA ALA A 163 -6.28 -0.68 11.41
C ALA A 163 -5.67 -2.02 10.96
N GLU A 164 -5.52 -2.97 11.88
CA GLU A 164 -4.85 -4.26 11.66
C GLU A 164 -5.42 -5.10 10.50
N PHE A 165 -6.72 -4.91 10.18
CA PHE A 165 -7.41 -5.69 9.14
C PHE A 165 -7.27 -5.09 7.73
N VAL A 166 -6.50 -4.01 7.56
CA VAL A 166 -6.28 -3.32 6.28
C VAL A 166 -4.80 -3.02 6.12
N GLY A 167 -4.24 -3.27 4.94
CA GLY A 167 -2.84 -2.95 4.63
C GLY A 167 -2.53 -1.46 4.84
N HIS A 168 -1.37 -1.18 5.40
CA HIS A 168 -0.89 0.19 5.63
C HIS A 168 -0.79 0.99 4.32
N ASP A 169 -0.35 0.36 3.24
CA ASP A 169 -0.26 0.93 1.90
C ASP A 169 -1.64 1.34 1.33
N TYR A 170 -2.66 0.52 1.59
CA TYR A 170 -4.03 0.84 1.19
C TYR A 170 -4.56 2.09 1.90
N ILE A 171 -4.35 2.20 3.21
CA ILE A 171 -4.85 3.35 4.00
C ILE A 171 -4.09 4.63 3.67
N LEU A 172 -2.77 4.56 3.48
CA LEU A 172 -1.97 5.71 3.04
C LEU A 172 -2.42 6.20 1.66
N GLY A 173 -2.59 5.28 0.72
CA GLY A 173 -3.08 5.64 -0.60
C GLY A 173 -4.50 6.19 -0.58
N PHE A 174 -5.40 5.63 0.24
CA PHE A 174 -6.74 6.17 0.45
C PHE A 174 -6.69 7.60 1.03
N ALA A 175 -5.87 7.84 2.04
CA ALA A 175 -5.71 9.16 2.64
C ALA A 175 -5.22 10.19 1.61
N ALA A 176 -4.21 9.83 0.81
CA ALA A 176 -3.72 10.65 -0.28
C ALA A 176 -4.78 10.94 -1.35
N ALA A 177 -5.51 9.91 -1.78
CA ALA A 177 -6.59 10.04 -2.76
C ALA A 177 -7.75 10.90 -2.24
N SER A 178 -7.95 10.94 -0.92
CA SER A 178 -8.98 11.77 -0.27
C SER A 178 -8.58 13.25 -0.12
N LEU A 179 -7.32 13.59 -0.37
CA LEU A 179 -6.79 14.97 -0.36
C LEU A 179 -6.48 15.44 -1.79
N ASN A 180 -5.25 15.25 -2.24
CA ASN A 180 -4.80 15.77 -3.54
C ASN A 180 -4.52 14.66 -4.58
N GLY A 181 -4.91 13.40 -4.28
CA GLY A 181 -4.77 12.29 -5.19
C GLY A 181 -3.43 11.53 -5.09
N VAL A 182 -3.39 10.43 -5.85
CA VAL A 182 -2.24 9.54 -5.99
C VAL A 182 -1.81 9.52 -7.45
N ARG A 183 -0.53 9.79 -7.70
CA ARG A 183 0.09 9.78 -9.05
C ARG A 183 0.82 8.48 -9.30
N TYR A 184 0.67 7.92 -10.48
CA TYR A 184 1.50 6.86 -11.00
C TYR A 184 2.71 7.42 -11.78
N PHE A 185 3.90 6.94 -11.45
CA PHE A 185 5.14 7.26 -12.16
C PHE A 185 5.64 6.03 -12.91
N PRO A 186 5.70 6.04 -14.25
CA PRO A 186 5.83 4.81 -15.06
C PRO A 186 7.23 4.19 -15.07
N GLN A 187 8.22 4.78 -14.37
CA GLN A 187 9.56 4.21 -14.29
C GLN A 187 9.64 3.11 -13.23
N THR A 188 10.47 2.11 -13.52
CA THR A 188 10.80 1.03 -12.58
C THR A 188 11.94 1.50 -11.68
N LEU A 189 11.65 1.66 -10.38
CA LEU A 189 12.59 2.23 -9.42
C LEU A 189 12.88 1.32 -8.22
N VAL A 190 12.30 0.12 -8.20
CA VAL A 190 12.49 -0.89 -7.16
C VAL A 190 12.60 -2.27 -7.81
N ASN A 191 13.54 -3.05 -7.35
CA ASN A 191 13.57 -4.49 -7.60
C ASN A 191 12.83 -5.17 -6.45
N TYR A 192 11.58 -5.54 -6.69
CA TYR A 192 10.70 -6.20 -5.73
C TYR A 192 10.99 -7.70 -5.71
N ARG A 193 11.58 -8.17 -4.63
CA ARG A 193 12.01 -9.56 -4.49
C ARG A 193 10.85 -10.48 -4.16
N GLN A 194 10.74 -11.57 -4.91
CA GLN A 194 9.73 -12.61 -4.72
C GLN A 194 10.38 -13.86 -4.13
N HIS A 195 9.99 -14.22 -2.90
CA HIS A 195 10.43 -15.43 -2.22
C HIS A 195 9.31 -16.00 -1.34
N ASN A 196 9.51 -17.22 -0.81
CA ASN A 196 8.46 -17.95 -0.10
C ASN A 196 8.04 -17.32 1.25
N TRP A 197 8.76 -16.34 1.73
CA TRP A 197 8.55 -15.66 3.02
C TRP A 197 7.92 -14.25 2.87
N ASN A 198 7.64 -13.79 1.64
CA ASN A 198 6.95 -12.51 1.47
C ASN A 198 5.58 -12.56 2.14
N THR A 199 5.24 -11.55 2.90
CA THR A 199 3.92 -11.41 3.53
C THR A 199 2.82 -11.26 2.47
N VAL A 200 3.14 -10.58 1.36
CA VAL A 200 2.25 -10.40 0.20
C VAL A 200 3.05 -10.72 -1.06
N GLY A 201 2.51 -11.55 -1.94
CA GLY A 201 3.15 -11.85 -3.23
C GLY A 201 3.90 -13.18 -3.31
N ALA A 202 4.08 -13.91 -2.20
CA ALA A 202 4.56 -15.29 -2.25
C ALA A 202 3.60 -16.14 -3.08
N ASP A 203 4.10 -16.61 -4.20
CA ASP A 203 3.49 -17.52 -5.20
C ASP A 203 1.97 -17.76 -5.04
N LEU A 204 1.17 -16.90 -5.68
CA LEU A 204 -0.29 -17.05 -5.75
C LEU A 204 -0.72 -18.42 -6.34
N SER A 205 0.22 -19.18 -6.92
CA SER A 205 -0.02 -20.54 -7.45
C SER A 205 -0.07 -21.61 -6.36
N LYS A 206 0.60 -21.37 -5.21
CA LYS A 206 0.67 -22.32 -4.07
C LYS A 206 -0.08 -21.86 -2.83
N GLY A 207 -0.64 -20.65 -2.83
CA GLY A 207 -1.39 -20.14 -1.70
C GLY A 207 -2.55 -21.08 -1.37
N LYS A 208 -2.58 -21.64 -0.16
CA LYS A 208 -3.80 -22.20 0.41
C LYS A 208 -4.89 -21.17 0.13
N LYS A 209 -5.83 -21.48 -0.74
CA LYS A 209 -7.06 -20.72 -0.88
C LYS A 209 -7.70 -20.80 0.50
N ASN A 210 -7.46 -19.81 1.34
CA ASN A 210 -8.27 -19.61 2.53
C ASN A 210 -9.67 -19.37 2.00
N TYR A 211 -10.47 -20.43 1.96
CA TYR A 211 -11.87 -20.37 1.58
C TYR A 211 -12.61 -19.59 2.64
N THR A 212 -12.44 -18.27 2.60
CA THR A 212 -13.29 -17.41 3.41
C THR A 212 -14.70 -17.50 2.86
N THR A 213 -15.64 -17.75 3.75
CA THR A 213 -17.05 -17.77 3.39
C THR A 213 -17.45 -16.44 2.74
N ARG A 214 -18.49 -16.46 1.93
CA ARG A 214 -19.10 -15.26 1.35
C ARG A 214 -19.44 -14.23 2.44
N LYS A 215 -19.93 -14.69 3.60
CA LYS A 215 -20.27 -13.86 4.75
C LYS A 215 -19.04 -13.14 5.31
N GLU A 216 -17.94 -13.84 5.48
CA GLU A 216 -16.68 -13.25 5.95
C GLU A 216 -16.09 -12.23 4.98
N ARG A 217 -16.15 -12.50 3.67
CA ARG A 217 -15.72 -11.53 2.66
C ARG A 217 -16.54 -10.25 2.71
N ASN A 218 -17.85 -10.37 2.81
CA ASN A 218 -18.73 -9.21 2.95
C ASN A 218 -18.44 -8.42 4.23
N ALA A 219 -18.26 -9.11 5.37
CA ALA A 219 -17.94 -8.45 6.62
C ALA A 219 -16.63 -7.64 6.53
N ARG A 220 -15.60 -8.15 5.85
CA ARG A 220 -14.34 -7.41 5.60
C ARG A 220 -14.57 -6.19 4.70
N ILE A 221 -15.39 -6.32 3.66
CA ILE A 221 -15.74 -5.18 2.78
C ILE A 221 -16.47 -4.10 3.59
N VAL A 222 -17.45 -4.48 4.41
CA VAL A 222 -18.20 -3.55 5.26
C VAL A 222 -17.25 -2.83 6.21
N LYS A 223 -16.45 -3.57 6.99
CA LYS A 223 -15.46 -2.99 7.92
C LYS A 223 -14.53 -1.99 7.23
N ARG A 224 -14.03 -2.35 6.02
CA ARG A 224 -13.15 -1.48 5.27
C ARG A 224 -13.88 -0.21 4.78
N LEU A 225 -15.10 -0.35 4.28
CA LEU A 225 -15.91 0.79 3.83
C LEU A 225 -16.27 1.73 4.98
N GLU A 226 -16.59 1.19 6.15
CA GLU A 226 -16.85 1.98 7.37
C GLU A 226 -15.59 2.76 7.79
N LEU A 227 -14.43 2.11 7.79
CA LEU A 227 -13.16 2.74 8.11
C LEU A 227 -12.86 3.90 7.16
N ILE A 228 -12.89 3.67 5.84
CA ILE A 228 -12.58 4.72 4.87
C ILE A 228 -13.66 5.82 4.85
N ALA A 229 -14.93 5.48 5.09
CA ALA A 229 -16.00 6.49 5.22
C ALA A 229 -15.82 7.37 6.46
N SER A 230 -15.35 6.82 7.58
CA SER A 230 -15.08 7.59 8.81
C SER A 230 -13.93 8.56 8.63
N ARG A 231 -12.91 8.18 7.85
CA ARG A 231 -11.70 8.97 7.61
C ARG A 231 -11.81 9.94 6.44
N CYS A 232 -12.67 9.66 5.47
CA CYS A 232 -12.86 10.54 4.30
C CYS A 232 -13.24 11.96 4.75
N PRO A 233 -12.65 13.02 4.23
CA PRO A 233 -13.09 14.40 4.47
C PRO A 233 -14.59 14.60 4.17
N ALA A 234 -15.23 15.54 4.84
CA ALA A 234 -16.64 15.82 4.60
C ALA A 234 -16.89 16.20 3.13
N GLY A 235 -17.94 15.61 2.53
CA GLY A 235 -18.26 15.84 1.12
C GLY A 235 -19.02 14.69 0.50
N SER A 236 -19.27 14.79 -0.80
CA SER A 236 -20.06 13.81 -1.56
C SER A 236 -19.46 12.39 -1.54
N GLU A 237 -18.13 12.27 -1.57
CA GLU A 237 -17.45 10.99 -1.54
C GLU A 237 -17.67 10.24 -0.21
N ARG A 238 -17.56 10.95 0.92
CA ARG A 238 -17.89 10.39 2.24
C ARG A 238 -19.31 9.83 2.28
N GLU A 239 -20.30 10.56 1.76
CA GLU A 239 -21.69 10.11 1.76
C GLU A 239 -21.90 8.89 0.83
N ILE A 240 -21.20 8.83 -0.30
CA ILE A 240 -21.18 7.65 -1.17
C ILE A 240 -20.57 6.44 -0.44
N LEU A 241 -19.46 6.62 0.26
CA LEU A 241 -18.79 5.57 1.03
C LEU A 241 -19.70 5.04 2.16
N LYS A 242 -20.32 5.93 2.94
CA LYS A 242 -21.31 5.57 3.97
C LYS A 242 -22.51 4.80 3.39
N LYS A 243 -23.03 5.25 2.25
CA LYS A 243 -24.11 4.58 1.53
C LYS A 243 -23.69 3.17 1.11
N LEU A 244 -22.50 3.02 0.57
CA LEU A 244 -21.95 1.70 0.18
C LEU A 244 -21.79 0.80 1.40
N ALA A 245 -21.21 1.28 2.50
CA ALA A 245 -21.05 0.50 3.73
C ALA A 245 -22.39 -0.05 4.22
N ARG A 246 -23.43 0.80 4.35
CA ARG A 246 -24.79 0.39 4.72
C ARG A 246 -25.37 -0.65 3.76
N ASN A 247 -25.20 -0.44 2.45
CA ASN A 247 -25.77 -1.33 1.45
C ASN A 247 -25.02 -2.68 1.37
N PHE A 248 -23.72 -2.74 1.68
CA PHE A 248 -22.97 -3.99 1.78
C PHE A 248 -23.29 -4.76 3.07
N ALA A 249 -23.68 -4.10 4.13
CA ALA A 249 -24.14 -4.73 5.38
C ALA A 249 -25.51 -5.42 5.22
N SER A 250 -26.30 -5.08 4.20
CA SER A 250 -27.64 -5.60 3.97
C SER A 250 -27.70 -6.56 2.76
N THR A 251 -28.51 -7.60 2.86
CA THR A 251 -28.77 -8.59 1.77
C THR A 251 -30.07 -8.31 1.01
N SER A 252 -30.84 -7.27 1.39
CA SER A 252 -32.11 -6.95 0.77
C SER A 252 -31.96 -6.61 -0.73
N LEU A 253 -32.99 -6.85 -1.52
CA LEU A 253 -33.02 -6.50 -2.95
C LEU A 253 -32.79 -5.00 -3.17
N MET A 254 -33.40 -4.17 -2.34
CA MET A 254 -33.23 -2.71 -2.37
C MET A 254 -31.75 -2.32 -2.19
N SER A 255 -31.05 -2.91 -1.20
CA SER A 255 -29.63 -2.65 -0.97
C SER A 255 -28.76 -3.12 -2.13
N ARG A 256 -29.08 -4.27 -2.74
CA ARG A 256 -28.37 -4.78 -3.92
C ARG A 256 -28.52 -3.84 -5.12
N THR A 257 -29.74 -3.40 -5.39
CA THR A 257 -30.03 -2.43 -6.46
C THR A 257 -29.33 -1.10 -6.21
N SER A 258 -29.38 -0.60 -4.98
CA SER A 258 -28.68 0.64 -4.59
C SER A 258 -27.17 0.54 -4.74
N ARG A 259 -26.53 -0.60 -4.38
CA ARG A 259 -25.09 -0.85 -4.64
C ARG A 259 -24.78 -0.79 -6.13
N PHE A 260 -25.54 -1.55 -6.92
CA PHE A 260 -25.36 -1.57 -8.37
C PHE A 260 -25.44 -0.15 -8.95
N LEU A 261 -26.51 0.57 -8.68
CA LEU A 261 -26.70 1.94 -9.21
C LEU A 261 -25.56 2.88 -8.77
N THR A 262 -25.13 2.77 -7.50
CA THR A 262 -24.02 3.59 -7.00
C THR A 262 -22.73 3.25 -7.71
N VAL A 263 -22.38 1.97 -7.85
CA VAL A 263 -21.14 1.56 -8.52
C VAL A 263 -21.23 1.83 -10.03
N ALA A 264 -22.37 1.57 -10.67
CA ALA A 264 -22.57 1.87 -12.08
C ALA A 264 -22.39 3.36 -12.40
N LYS A 265 -22.86 4.26 -11.51
CA LYS A 265 -22.66 5.70 -11.65
C LYS A 265 -21.19 6.13 -11.52
N HIS A 266 -20.41 5.44 -10.68
CA HIS A 266 -19.02 5.80 -10.34
C HIS A 266 -18.00 4.74 -10.78
N HIS A 267 -18.37 3.88 -11.75
CA HIS A 267 -17.57 2.71 -12.15
C HIS A 267 -16.16 3.06 -12.61
N ARG A 268 -15.97 4.19 -13.31
CA ARG A 268 -14.65 4.66 -13.75
C ARG A 268 -13.69 4.82 -12.58
N ALA A 269 -14.13 5.52 -11.53
CA ALA A 269 -13.32 5.71 -10.33
C ALA A 269 -13.15 4.40 -9.56
N MET A 270 -14.25 3.75 -9.16
CA MET A 270 -14.23 2.59 -8.26
C MET A 270 -13.54 1.35 -8.84
N LEU A 271 -13.43 1.24 -10.16
CA LEU A 271 -12.83 0.10 -10.87
C LEU A 271 -11.58 0.48 -11.67
N ALA A 272 -11.02 1.68 -11.48
CA ALA A 272 -9.83 2.17 -12.19
C ALA A 272 -8.67 1.16 -12.15
N TYR A 273 -8.39 0.57 -10.98
CA TYR A 273 -7.31 -0.41 -10.78
C TYR A 273 -7.43 -1.69 -11.63
N LYS A 274 -8.59 -1.93 -12.26
CA LYS A 274 -8.82 -3.12 -13.08
C LYS A 274 -8.36 -2.94 -14.55
N GLY A 275 -8.13 -1.71 -15.00
CA GLY A 275 -7.72 -1.43 -16.38
C GLY A 275 -8.73 -1.86 -17.45
N LYS A 276 -10.01 -1.93 -17.10
CA LYS A 276 -11.06 -2.30 -18.05
C LYS A 276 -11.51 -1.08 -18.84
N SER A 277 -12.00 -1.32 -20.09
CA SER A 277 -12.72 -0.29 -20.83
C SER A 277 -13.91 0.25 -20.02
N ASP A 278 -14.41 1.41 -20.41
CA ASP A 278 -15.56 2.05 -19.75
C ASP A 278 -16.78 1.12 -19.73
N LEU A 279 -17.15 0.54 -20.88
CA LEU A 279 -18.20 -0.46 -20.99
C LEU A 279 -17.90 -1.71 -20.14
N GLY A 280 -16.66 -2.19 -20.16
CA GLY A 280 -16.24 -3.35 -19.36
C GLY A 280 -16.34 -3.11 -17.86
N SER A 281 -16.04 -1.91 -17.39
CA SER A 281 -16.19 -1.51 -15.99
C SER A 281 -17.66 -1.36 -15.60
N PHE A 282 -18.47 -0.75 -16.46
CA PHE A 282 -19.91 -0.66 -16.28
C PHE A 282 -20.55 -2.04 -16.20
N LEU A 283 -20.27 -2.93 -17.16
CA LEU A 283 -20.77 -4.30 -17.16
C LEU A 283 -20.32 -5.11 -15.93
N TYR A 284 -19.10 -4.86 -15.43
CA TYR A 284 -18.63 -5.49 -14.21
C TYR A 284 -19.49 -5.11 -12.99
N SER A 285 -20.08 -3.92 -12.96
CA SER A 285 -20.96 -3.50 -11.87
C SER A 285 -22.22 -4.38 -11.73
N PHE A 286 -22.70 -5.01 -12.80
CA PHE A 286 -23.83 -5.95 -12.75
C PHE A 286 -23.56 -7.18 -11.88
N LYS A 287 -22.29 -7.57 -11.71
CA LYS A 287 -21.95 -8.65 -10.77
C LYS A 287 -22.40 -8.33 -9.34
N LEU A 288 -22.53 -7.05 -9.00
CA LEU A 288 -23.00 -6.60 -7.69
C LEU A 288 -24.51 -6.80 -7.46
N LEU A 289 -25.30 -6.97 -8.54
CA LEU A 289 -26.72 -7.37 -8.44
C LEU A 289 -26.88 -8.86 -8.16
N ILE A 290 -26.11 -9.68 -8.90
CA ILE A 290 -26.31 -11.14 -8.98
C ILE A 290 -25.49 -11.85 -7.90
N SER A 291 -24.25 -11.45 -7.75
CA SER A 291 -23.35 -11.98 -6.75
C SER A 291 -23.02 -10.91 -5.74
N ILE A 292 -23.26 -11.20 -4.52
CA ILE A 292 -22.51 -10.63 -3.44
C ILE A 292 -21.15 -11.33 -3.56
N PHE A 293 -20.07 -10.59 -3.67
CA PHE A 293 -18.70 -11.12 -3.84
C PHE A 293 -18.39 -12.28 -2.92
#